data_7195a9676fbb7e73ae82b28c526ae199
#
_entry.id   7195a9676fbb7e73ae82b28c526ae199
#
_cell.length_a   1.000
_cell.length_b   1.000
_cell.length_c   1.000
_cell.angle_alpha   90.00
_cell.angle_beta   90.00
_cell.angle_gamma   90.00
#
_symmetry.space_group_name_H-M   'P 1'
#
loop_
_entity.id
_entity.type
_entity.pdbx_description
1 polymer ?
#
loop_
_entity_poly.entity_id
_entity_poly.type
_entity_poly.pdbx_seq_one_letter_code
_entity_poly.pdbx_strand_id
1 'polypeptide(L)' 'IGLKIAYYRKRKALKQMEVAEKAGISCSYLSKIETGKVRYSLAVLIQIAKVLDIDPGELLTDGSSY' A
#
# COMPACT_ATOMS: atom_id res chain seq x y z
N ILE A 1 -2.47 -8.36 0.39
CA ILE A 1 -2.03 -7.04 0.86
C ILE A 1 -2.03 -6.02 -0.26
N GLY A 2 -1.48 -6.38 -1.39
CA GLY A 2 -1.42 -5.45 -2.51
C GLY A 2 -2.79 -4.94 -2.95
N LEU A 3 -3.75 -5.82 -3.03
CA LEU A 3 -5.11 -5.44 -3.43
C LEU A 3 -5.74 -4.50 -2.43
N LYS A 4 -5.45 -4.67 -1.14
CA LYS A 4 -5.97 -3.77 -0.13
C LYS A 4 -5.35 -2.39 -0.23
N ILE A 5 -4.07 -2.31 -0.55
CA ILE A 5 -3.42 -1.02 -0.76
C ILE A 5 -4.14 -0.26 -1.88
N ALA A 6 -4.36 -0.92 -3.00
CA ALA A 6 -5.07 -0.30 -4.12
C ALA A 6 -6.49 0.10 -3.74
N TYR A 7 -7.16 -0.76 -2.99
CA TYR A 7 -8.53 -0.51 -2.54
C TYR A 7 -8.61 0.77 -1.71
N TYR A 8 -7.77 0.88 -0.67
CA TYR A 8 -7.81 2.06 0.18
C TYR A 8 -7.34 3.31 -0.55
N ARG A 9 -6.35 3.16 -1.44
CA ARG A 9 -5.87 4.27 -2.24
C ARG A 9 -7.01 4.85 -3.09
N LYS A 10 -7.75 3.98 -3.75
CA LYS A 10 -8.86 4.40 -4.61
C LYS A 10 -10.00 5.01 -3.81
N ARG A 11 -10.25 4.48 -2.63
CA ARG A 11 -11.29 5.03 -1.76
C ARG A 11 -10.98 6.46 -1.34
N LYS A 12 -9.68 6.77 -1.24
CA LYS A 12 -9.25 8.12 -0.88
C LYS A 12 -9.02 8.99 -2.10
N ALA A 13 -9.36 8.50 -3.28
CA ALA A 13 -9.18 9.20 -4.55
C ALA A 13 -7.74 9.64 -4.77
N LEU A 14 -6.79 8.82 -4.35
CA LEU A 14 -5.37 9.10 -4.51
C LEU A 14 -4.81 8.35 -5.69
N LYS A 15 -3.92 9.02 -6.43
CA LYS A 15 -3.21 8.38 -7.52
C LYS A 15 -2.01 7.63 -7.00
N GLN A 16 -1.59 6.59 -7.73
CA GLN A 16 -0.39 5.84 -7.35
C GLN A 16 0.80 6.76 -7.13
N MET A 17 0.98 7.72 -8.03
CA MET A 17 2.11 8.64 -7.95
C MET A 17 2.08 9.43 -6.65
N GLU A 18 0.91 9.87 -6.22
CA GLU A 18 0.76 10.63 -4.98
C GLU A 18 1.15 9.80 -3.77
N VAL A 19 0.67 8.57 -3.72
CA VAL A 19 0.97 7.69 -2.58
C VAL A 19 2.46 7.34 -2.57
N ALA A 20 3.02 7.01 -3.73
CA ALA A 20 4.43 6.66 -3.82
C ALA A 20 5.32 7.80 -3.36
N GLU A 21 5.03 9.01 -3.81
CA GLU A 21 5.80 10.18 -3.44
C GLU A 21 5.76 10.42 -1.93
N LYS A 22 4.57 10.35 -1.35
CA LYS A 22 4.41 10.58 0.09
C LYS A 22 5.03 9.46 0.92
N ALA A 23 5.04 8.25 0.39
CA ALA A 23 5.64 7.12 1.09
C ALA A 23 7.15 7.01 0.88
N GLY A 24 7.72 7.85 0.01
CA GLY A 24 9.14 7.83 -0.25
C GLY A 24 9.60 6.69 -1.13
N ILE A 25 8.73 6.18 -1.99
CA ILE A 25 9.07 5.10 -2.91
C ILE A 25 8.73 5.51 -4.33
N SER A 26 9.20 4.73 -5.31
CA SER A 26 8.87 5.02 -6.69
C SER A 26 7.47 4.54 -7.03
N CYS A 27 6.85 5.18 -8.00
CA CYS A 27 5.55 4.78 -8.49
C CYS A 27 5.60 3.36 -9.06
N SER A 28 6.69 3.03 -9.75
CA SER A 28 6.89 1.70 -10.29
C SER A 28 6.92 0.64 -9.19
N TYR A 29 7.61 0.94 -8.10
CA TYR A 29 7.70 0.02 -6.97
C TYR A 29 6.33 -0.18 -6.34
N LEU A 30 5.60 0.90 -6.12
CA LEU A 30 4.25 0.81 -5.56
C LEU A 30 3.33 -0.01 -6.47
N SER A 31 3.42 0.19 -7.77
CA SER A 31 2.63 -0.59 -8.73
C SER A 31 2.91 -2.08 -8.58
N LYS A 32 4.18 -2.44 -8.44
CA LYS A 32 4.56 -3.84 -8.27
C LYS A 32 4.07 -4.41 -6.95
N ILE A 33 4.08 -3.60 -5.90
CA ILE A 33 3.53 -4.03 -4.61
C ILE A 33 2.03 -4.29 -4.74
N GLU A 34 1.31 -3.39 -5.39
CA GLU A 34 -0.14 -3.51 -5.55
C GLU A 34 -0.53 -4.73 -6.37
N THR A 35 0.32 -5.14 -7.29
CA THR A 35 0.06 -6.32 -8.12
C THR A 35 0.69 -7.59 -7.59
N GLY A 36 1.37 -7.50 -6.45
CA GLY A 36 1.95 -8.68 -5.82
C GLY A 36 3.20 -9.22 -6.48
N LYS A 37 3.89 -8.40 -7.27
CA LYS A 37 5.05 -8.85 -8.05
C LYS A 37 6.38 -8.70 -7.33
N VAL A 38 6.42 -7.98 -6.24
CA VAL A 38 7.66 -7.80 -5.48
C VAL A 38 7.38 -7.90 -3.99
N ARG A 39 8.43 -8.18 -3.25
CA ARG A 39 8.35 -8.13 -1.80
C ARG A 39 8.50 -6.70 -1.32
N TYR A 40 8.01 -6.43 -0.14
CA TYR A 40 8.14 -5.14 0.49
C TYR A 40 8.49 -5.35 1.95
N SER A 41 9.14 -4.34 2.53
CA SER A 41 9.48 -4.40 3.94
C SER A 41 8.31 -3.90 4.78
N LEU A 42 8.33 -4.27 6.06
CA LEU A 42 7.32 -3.76 6.99
C LEU A 42 7.40 -2.24 7.08
N ALA A 43 8.60 -1.68 7.00
CA ALA A 43 8.76 -0.22 7.04
C ALA A 43 8.03 0.45 5.88
N VAL A 44 8.13 -0.12 4.68
CA VAL A 44 7.43 0.40 3.51
C VAL A 44 5.92 0.30 3.71
N LEU A 45 5.47 -0.84 4.23
CA LEU A 45 4.04 -1.03 4.48
C LEU A 45 3.51 0.00 5.47
N ILE A 46 4.25 0.28 6.52
CA ILE A 46 3.87 1.28 7.52
C ILE A 46 3.79 2.67 6.88
N GLN A 47 4.74 3.01 6.03
CA GLN A 47 4.72 4.30 5.34
C GLN A 47 3.49 4.43 4.44
N ILE A 48 3.17 3.39 3.71
CA ILE A 48 1.99 3.38 2.85
C ILE A 48 0.73 3.53 3.70
N ALA A 49 0.64 2.82 4.81
CA ALA A 49 -0.51 2.91 5.69
C ALA A 49 -0.70 4.33 6.24
N LYS A 50 0.40 4.99 6.58
CA LYS A 50 0.34 6.38 7.06
C LYS A 50 -0.20 7.31 5.98
N VAL A 51 0.23 7.13 4.75
CA VAL A 51 -0.26 7.94 3.63
C VAL A 51 -1.75 7.71 3.42
N LEU A 52 -2.19 6.49 3.58
CA LEU A 52 -3.59 6.12 3.41
C LEU A 52 -4.44 6.41 4.65
N ASP A 53 -3.80 6.84 5.73
CA ASP A 53 -4.48 7.15 6.99
C ASP A 53 -5.24 5.95 7.53
N ILE A 54 -4.61 4.78 7.48
CA ILE A 54 -5.18 3.54 8.01
C ILE A 54 -4.17 2.88 8.92
N ASP A 55 -4.66 1.98 9.76
CA ASP A 55 -3.81 1.17 10.62
C ASP A 55 -3.05 0.16 9.74
N PRO A 56 -1.72 0.04 9.89
CA PRO A 56 -1.00 -0.99 9.14
C PRO A 56 -1.59 -2.40 9.31
N GLY A 57 -2.19 -2.67 10.47
CA GLY A 57 -2.85 -3.94 10.69
C GLY A 57 -3.99 -4.22 9.71
N GLU A 58 -4.63 -3.18 9.19
CA GLU A 58 -5.67 -3.33 8.19
C GLU A 58 -5.13 -3.97 6.92
N LEU A 59 -3.89 -3.65 6.57
CA LEU A 59 -3.26 -4.24 5.39
C LEU A 59 -2.78 -5.65 5.66
N LEU A 60 -2.38 -5.93 6.90
CA LEU A 60 -1.83 -7.23 7.25
C LEU A 60 -2.89 -8.30 7.45
N THR A 61 -4.13 -7.92 7.60
CA THR A 61 -5.21 -8.88 7.86
C THR A 61 -5.96 -9.29 6.61
N ASP A 62 -5.53 -8.84 5.45
CA ASP A 62 -6.25 -9.19 4.26
C ASP A 62 -6.11 -10.68 3.99
N GLY A 63 -7.19 -11.29 3.67
CA GLY A 63 -7.19 -12.65 3.22
C GLY A 63 -6.80 -13.67 4.24
N SER A 64 -6.57 -13.29 5.39
CA SER A 64 -6.13 -14.26 6.19
C SER A 64 -7.06 -14.98 6.92
N SER A 65 -7.24 -15.16 6.75
CA SER A 65 -7.67 -15.67 7.35
C SER A 65 -7.78 -16.66 7.54
N TYR A 66 -7.70 -16.68 7.72
CA TYR A 66 -7.67 -17.51 7.94
C TYR A 66 -8.16 -18.01 8.15
#